data_85581dadefce1526ab804b2676aaeff8
#
_entry.id   85581dadefce1526ab804b2676aaeff8
#
_cell.length_a   1.000
_cell.length_b   1.000
_cell.length_c   1.000
_cell.angle_alpha   90.00
_cell.angle_beta   90.00
_cell.angle_gamma   90.00
#
_symmetry.space_group_name_H-M   'P 1'
#
loop_
_entity.id
_entity.type
_entity.pdbx_description
1 polymer ?
#
loop_
_entity_poly.entity_id
_entity_poly.type
_entity_poly.pdbx_seq_one_letter_code
_entity_poly.pdbx_strand_id
1 'polypeptide(L)'
;MQRLTALISSYEGVEQGLCVAFSGGVDSALLLAAACQAATAGRFPVWAVYFDTALHPAGDCEEAGRLARELGAQFEAIKIDELAEAGIEQNPPDRCYRCKRLLFEKLQAFASEKGIALLCDGTNADDLKEYRPGLRALRELGVHSPLMECSLSKNEVRALAKEAGLAVSQKPSSPCLATRFEYGATLTKEGLQMVERAEEYMKSIGYPVVRVRKHGELARIEIPIGNMIRFFVRREEILRTLTDMGFRYVTFDLRGFRSGSMDETLEKKEEG
;
A
#
# COMPACT_ATOMS: atom_id res chain seq x y z
N MET A 1 -8.75 -15.34 -13.68
CA MET A 1 -9.50 -14.18 -14.21
C MET A 1 -11.01 -14.43 -14.29
N GLN A 2 -11.52 -15.42 -15.05
CA GLN A 2 -12.97 -15.66 -15.25
C GLN A 2 -13.80 -15.75 -13.96
N ARG A 3 -13.32 -16.50 -12.93
CA ARG A 3 -14.02 -16.62 -11.64
C ARG A 3 -14.16 -15.26 -10.94
N LEU A 4 -13.12 -14.43 -10.97
CA LEU A 4 -13.13 -13.10 -10.36
C LEU A 4 -14.09 -12.16 -11.09
N THR A 5 -14.07 -12.16 -12.43
CA THR A 5 -15.00 -11.37 -13.25
C THR A 5 -16.45 -11.81 -13.02
N ALA A 6 -16.73 -13.12 -12.95
CA ALA A 6 -18.06 -13.65 -12.68
C ALA A 6 -18.57 -13.25 -11.29
N LEU A 7 -17.72 -13.31 -10.26
CA LEU A 7 -18.09 -12.84 -8.91
C LEU A 7 -18.47 -11.37 -8.92
N ILE A 8 -17.65 -10.50 -9.52
CA ILE A 8 -17.93 -9.06 -9.60
C ILE A 8 -19.26 -8.80 -10.32
N SER A 9 -19.53 -9.52 -11.42
CA SER A 9 -20.78 -9.39 -12.17
C SER A 9 -22.02 -9.88 -11.39
N SER A 10 -21.83 -10.66 -10.33
CA SER A 10 -22.94 -11.20 -9.51
C SER A 10 -23.31 -10.32 -8.31
N TYR A 11 -22.55 -9.23 -8.03
CA TYR A 11 -22.89 -8.35 -6.93
C TYR A 11 -24.17 -7.59 -7.20
N GLU A 12 -25.03 -7.54 -6.19
CA GLU A 12 -26.26 -6.75 -6.23
C GLU A 12 -25.94 -5.27 -6.39
N GLY A 13 -26.58 -4.59 -7.34
CA GLY A 13 -26.35 -3.18 -7.64
C GLY A 13 -25.14 -2.90 -8.55
N VAL A 14 -24.47 -3.92 -9.08
CA VAL A 14 -23.30 -3.74 -9.97
C VAL A 14 -23.63 -2.94 -11.23
N GLU A 15 -24.88 -2.96 -11.69
CA GLU A 15 -25.36 -2.20 -12.84
C GLU A 15 -25.28 -0.68 -12.63
N GLN A 16 -25.24 -0.22 -11.39
CA GLN A 16 -25.01 1.20 -11.04
C GLN A 16 -23.54 1.57 -11.09
N GLY A 17 -22.65 0.56 -11.13
CA GLY A 17 -21.20 0.71 -11.17
C GLY A 17 -20.51 0.28 -9.89
N LEU A 18 -19.19 0.35 -9.89
CA LEU A 18 -18.38 0.07 -8.70
C LEU A 18 -17.19 1.01 -8.58
N CYS A 19 -16.77 1.28 -7.34
CA CYS A 19 -15.55 1.99 -6.99
C CYS A 19 -14.51 1.04 -6.43
N VAL A 20 -13.31 1.03 -7.01
CA VAL A 20 -12.16 0.28 -6.53
C VAL A 20 -11.21 1.21 -5.78
N ALA A 21 -10.89 0.91 -4.51
CA ALA A 21 -9.78 1.55 -3.81
C ALA A 21 -8.48 1.12 -4.49
N PHE A 22 -7.87 2.03 -5.23
CA PHE A 22 -6.83 1.74 -6.20
C PHE A 22 -5.47 2.34 -5.81
N SER A 23 -4.54 1.50 -5.40
CA SER A 23 -3.18 1.92 -5.02
C SER A 23 -2.15 1.81 -6.16
N GLY A 24 -2.52 1.30 -7.34
CA GLY A 24 -1.56 0.97 -8.40
C GLY A 24 -0.66 -0.25 -8.11
N GLY A 25 -0.87 -0.94 -6.99
CA GLY A 25 -0.21 -2.21 -6.67
C GLY A 25 -0.84 -3.38 -7.42
N VAL A 26 -0.14 -4.54 -7.42
CA VAL A 26 -0.56 -5.71 -8.22
C VAL A 26 -1.96 -6.22 -7.87
N ASP A 27 -2.35 -6.19 -6.58
CA ASP A 27 -3.67 -6.68 -6.14
C ASP A 27 -4.79 -5.78 -6.66
N SER A 28 -4.69 -4.47 -6.40
CA SER A 28 -5.69 -3.50 -6.87
C SER A 28 -5.73 -3.40 -8.40
N ALA A 29 -4.60 -3.61 -9.08
CA ALA A 29 -4.54 -3.62 -10.54
C ALA A 29 -5.23 -4.86 -11.14
N LEU A 30 -5.02 -6.06 -10.56
CA LEU A 30 -5.74 -7.25 -10.99
C LEU A 30 -7.24 -7.12 -10.76
N LEU A 31 -7.63 -6.61 -9.60
CA LEU A 31 -9.03 -6.33 -9.27
C LEU A 31 -9.65 -5.36 -10.27
N LEU A 32 -8.96 -4.23 -10.55
CA LEU A 32 -9.45 -3.22 -11.49
C LEU A 32 -9.59 -3.80 -12.91
N ALA A 33 -8.62 -4.59 -13.38
CA ALA A 33 -8.70 -5.26 -14.68
C ALA A 33 -9.91 -6.20 -14.76
N ALA A 34 -10.18 -6.99 -13.71
CA ALA A 34 -11.34 -7.85 -13.66
C ALA A 34 -12.66 -7.07 -13.62
N ALA A 35 -12.70 -5.95 -12.89
CA ALA A 35 -13.85 -5.06 -12.82
C ALA A 35 -14.16 -4.42 -14.19
N CYS A 36 -13.14 -3.91 -14.89
CA CYS A 36 -13.31 -3.38 -16.24
C CYS A 36 -13.74 -4.43 -17.25
N GLN A 37 -13.24 -5.68 -17.12
CA GLN A 37 -13.69 -6.78 -17.95
C GLN A 37 -15.16 -7.12 -17.69
N ALA A 38 -15.61 -7.17 -16.43
CA ALA A 38 -17.00 -7.35 -16.06
C ALA A 38 -17.89 -6.22 -16.62
N ALA A 39 -17.41 -4.97 -16.49
CA ALA A 39 -18.11 -3.77 -16.97
C ALA A 39 -18.29 -3.75 -18.49
N THR A 40 -17.37 -4.31 -19.26
CA THR A 40 -17.49 -4.41 -20.73
C THR A 40 -18.73 -5.24 -21.11
N ALA A 41 -18.99 -6.31 -20.40
CA ALA A 41 -20.18 -7.16 -20.63
C ALA A 41 -21.45 -6.57 -20.02
N GLY A 42 -21.37 -6.03 -18.79
CA GLY A 42 -22.51 -5.50 -18.02
C GLY A 42 -22.86 -4.04 -18.31
N ARG A 43 -21.99 -3.30 -19.00
CA ARG A 43 -22.15 -1.86 -19.35
C ARG A 43 -22.35 -0.94 -18.17
N PHE A 44 -21.58 -1.11 -17.12
CA PHE A 44 -21.60 -0.26 -15.93
C PHE A 44 -20.29 0.53 -15.74
N PRO A 45 -20.30 1.69 -15.03
CA PRO A 45 -19.10 2.47 -14.81
C PRO A 45 -18.19 1.81 -13.75
N VAL A 46 -16.86 1.93 -13.97
CA VAL A 46 -15.82 1.52 -13.01
C VAL A 46 -14.96 2.72 -12.68
N TRP A 47 -14.84 3.02 -11.39
CA TRP A 47 -13.98 4.06 -10.87
C TRP A 47 -12.79 3.47 -10.12
N ALA A 48 -11.58 3.87 -10.51
CA ALA A 48 -10.36 3.66 -9.76
C ALA A 48 -10.10 4.90 -8.89
N VAL A 49 -10.26 4.77 -7.59
CA VAL A 49 -10.10 5.89 -6.66
C VAL A 49 -8.79 5.73 -5.91
N TYR A 50 -7.88 6.67 -6.13
CA TYR A 50 -6.58 6.75 -5.49
C TYR A 50 -6.63 7.71 -4.30
N PHE A 51 -6.01 7.34 -3.18
CA PHE A 51 -5.86 8.22 -2.03
C PHE A 51 -4.47 8.86 -2.07
N ASP A 52 -4.43 10.15 -2.37
CA ASP A 52 -3.20 10.95 -2.40
C ASP A 52 -2.88 11.47 -0.99
N THR A 53 -1.99 10.78 -0.32
CA THR A 53 -1.60 11.04 1.09
C THR A 53 -0.10 11.06 1.26
N ALA A 54 0.40 11.70 2.33
CA ALA A 54 1.81 11.73 2.68
C ALA A 54 2.39 10.35 3.08
N LEU A 55 1.56 9.33 3.26
CA LEU A 55 1.97 7.98 3.63
C LEU A 55 2.32 7.08 2.42
N HIS A 56 2.05 7.56 1.21
CA HIS A 56 2.41 6.89 -0.04
C HIS A 56 3.55 7.65 -0.75
N PRO A 57 4.43 6.95 -1.49
CA PRO A 57 5.49 7.59 -2.25
C PRO A 57 4.96 8.60 -3.28
N ALA A 58 5.71 9.70 -3.44
CA ALA A 58 5.44 10.67 -4.48
C ALA A 58 5.58 10.00 -5.88
N GLY A 59 4.69 10.37 -6.82
CA GLY A 59 4.68 9.76 -8.17
C GLY A 59 3.81 8.53 -8.33
N ASP A 60 3.48 7.81 -7.26
CA ASP A 60 2.57 6.64 -7.34
C ASP A 60 1.17 7.04 -7.87
N CYS A 61 0.70 8.26 -7.59
CA CYS A 61 -0.58 8.77 -8.09
C CYS A 61 -0.63 8.88 -9.62
N GLU A 62 0.42 9.42 -10.24
CA GLU A 62 0.48 9.58 -11.70
C GLU A 62 0.55 8.21 -12.40
N GLU A 63 1.38 7.31 -11.88
CA GLU A 63 1.50 5.93 -12.39
C GLU A 63 0.18 5.18 -12.26
N ALA A 64 -0.49 5.28 -11.11
CA ALA A 64 -1.79 4.69 -10.87
C ALA A 64 -2.86 5.23 -11.84
N GLY A 65 -2.91 6.56 -12.02
CA GLY A 65 -3.86 7.18 -12.95
C GLY A 65 -3.65 6.77 -14.40
N ARG A 66 -2.40 6.61 -14.84
CA ARG A 66 -2.09 6.08 -16.16
C ARG A 66 -2.59 4.65 -16.32
N LEU A 67 -2.24 3.76 -15.38
CA LEU A 67 -2.66 2.37 -15.39
C LEU A 67 -4.19 2.22 -15.35
N ALA A 68 -4.88 3.00 -14.53
CA ALA A 68 -6.34 2.97 -14.46
C ALA A 68 -7.00 3.29 -15.81
N ARG A 69 -6.50 4.33 -16.50
CA ARG A 69 -6.99 4.71 -17.83
C ARG A 69 -6.66 3.66 -18.89
N GLU A 70 -5.48 3.06 -18.86
CA GLU A 70 -5.09 1.95 -19.75
C GLU A 70 -6.02 0.74 -19.60
N LEU A 71 -6.51 0.48 -18.39
CA LEU A 71 -7.47 -0.58 -18.09
C LEU A 71 -8.93 -0.22 -18.44
N GLY A 72 -9.20 1.02 -18.83
CA GLY A 72 -10.52 1.50 -19.21
C GLY A 72 -11.38 1.99 -18.04
N ALA A 73 -10.81 2.21 -16.87
CA ALA A 73 -11.50 2.78 -15.71
C ALA A 73 -11.47 4.32 -15.73
N GLN A 74 -12.48 4.93 -15.12
CA GLN A 74 -12.42 6.33 -14.71
C GLN A 74 -11.48 6.44 -13.50
N PHE A 75 -10.71 7.54 -13.42
CA PHE A 75 -9.74 7.73 -12.34
C PHE A 75 -10.03 9.00 -11.56
N GLU A 76 -10.02 8.88 -10.24
CA GLU A 76 -10.10 10.01 -9.31
C GLU A 76 -9.01 9.91 -8.25
N ALA A 77 -8.39 11.04 -7.91
CA ALA A 77 -7.41 11.15 -6.85
C ALA A 77 -7.96 12.03 -5.71
N ILE A 78 -8.24 11.44 -4.57
CA ILE A 78 -8.73 12.14 -3.39
C ILE A 78 -7.54 12.53 -2.52
N LYS A 79 -7.28 13.83 -2.38
CA LYS A 79 -6.25 14.35 -1.47
C LYS A 79 -6.74 14.32 -0.03
N ILE A 80 -5.93 13.74 0.86
CA ILE A 80 -6.29 13.55 2.26
C ILE A 80 -5.08 13.88 3.13
N ASP A 81 -5.26 14.74 4.15
CA ASP A 81 -4.31 14.87 5.24
C ASP A 81 -4.53 13.76 6.27
N GLU A 82 -4.13 12.56 5.87
CA GLU A 82 -4.40 11.31 6.59
C GLU A 82 -3.82 11.32 8.00
N LEU A 83 -2.68 12.00 8.24
CA LEU A 83 -2.10 12.11 9.56
C LEU A 83 -3.07 12.82 10.52
N ALA A 84 -3.54 14.00 10.15
CA ALA A 84 -4.42 14.81 10.98
C ALA A 84 -5.86 14.24 11.00
N GLU A 85 -6.42 13.91 9.83
CA GLU A 85 -7.83 13.51 9.74
C GLU A 85 -8.09 12.13 10.39
N ALA A 86 -7.12 11.19 10.35
CA ALA A 86 -7.25 9.90 11.04
C ALA A 86 -6.75 9.93 12.49
N GLY A 87 -6.14 11.04 12.95
CA GLY A 87 -5.56 11.16 14.29
C GLY A 87 -4.43 10.17 14.53
N ILE A 88 -3.53 10.02 13.56
CA ILE A 88 -2.44 9.03 13.58
C ILE A 88 -1.04 9.64 13.65
N GLU A 89 -0.94 10.93 13.97
CA GLU A 89 0.35 11.65 14.07
C GLU A 89 1.30 11.01 15.10
N GLN A 90 0.75 10.37 16.13
CA GLN A 90 1.55 9.66 17.15
C GLN A 90 1.75 8.19 16.83
N ASN A 91 1.56 7.78 15.59
CA ASN A 91 1.77 6.40 15.13
C ASN A 91 1.20 5.33 16.08
N PRO A 92 -0.09 5.38 16.42
CA PRO A 92 -0.67 4.45 17.38
C PRO A 92 -0.72 3.01 16.82
N PRO A 93 -0.78 1.98 17.69
CA PRO A 93 -0.85 0.57 17.25
C PRO A 93 -2.07 0.27 16.35
N ASP A 94 -3.20 0.95 16.57
CA ASP A 94 -4.42 0.84 15.78
C ASP A 94 -4.44 1.76 14.53
N ARG A 95 -3.28 2.39 14.20
CA ARG A 95 -3.13 3.27 13.02
C ARG A 95 -3.79 2.71 11.76
N CYS A 96 -3.51 1.44 11.44
CA CYS A 96 -4.02 0.84 10.20
C CYS A 96 -5.55 0.74 10.16
N TYR A 97 -6.20 0.56 11.31
CA TYR A 97 -7.66 0.60 11.41
C TYR A 97 -8.20 2.03 11.18
N ARG A 98 -7.64 3.02 11.89
CA ARG A 98 -8.09 4.43 11.77
C ARG A 98 -7.92 4.96 10.36
N CYS A 99 -6.74 4.74 9.79
CA CYS A 99 -6.40 5.08 8.42
C CYS A 99 -7.40 4.46 7.43
N LYS A 100 -7.53 3.13 7.46
CA LYS A 100 -8.41 2.40 6.55
C LYS A 100 -9.86 2.89 6.66
N ARG A 101 -10.35 3.12 7.88
CA ARG A 101 -11.69 3.64 8.13
C ARG A 101 -11.90 5.00 7.47
N LEU A 102 -11.01 5.98 7.72
CA LEU A 102 -11.08 7.30 7.09
C LEU A 102 -11.09 7.22 5.57
N LEU A 103 -10.14 6.46 4.97
CA LEU A 103 -10.02 6.35 3.52
C LEU A 103 -11.30 5.78 2.90
N PHE A 104 -11.89 4.76 3.51
CA PHE A 104 -13.10 4.14 2.98
C PHE A 104 -14.38 4.93 3.27
N GLU A 105 -14.44 5.73 4.34
CA GLU A 105 -15.52 6.73 4.53
C GLU A 105 -15.45 7.81 3.42
N LYS A 106 -14.26 8.27 3.03
CA LYS A 106 -14.08 9.18 1.88
C LYS A 106 -14.47 8.53 0.55
N LEU A 107 -14.09 7.25 0.35
CA LEU A 107 -14.51 6.49 -0.82
C LEU A 107 -16.03 6.35 -0.90
N GLN A 108 -16.68 6.06 0.21
CA GLN A 108 -18.14 5.93 0.30
C GLN A 108 -18.84 7.25 -0.04
N ALA A 109 -18.32 8.37 0.45
CA ALA A 109 -18.85 9.70 0.12
C ALA A 109 -18.74 9.97 -1.38
N PHE A 110 -17.56 9.75 -1.97
CA PHE A 110 -17.34 9.89 -3.42
C PHE A 110 -18.28 8.99 -4.24
N ALA A 111 -18.36 7.71 -3.87
CA ALA A 111 -19.23 6.76 -4.57
C ALA A 111 -20.71 7.17 -4.51
N SER A 112 -21.17 7.64 -3.35
CA SER A 112 -22.55 8.16 -3.16
C SER A 112 -22.86 9.34 -4.07
N GLU A 113 -21.90 10.26 -4.26
CA GLU A 113 -22.03 11.39 -5.21
C GLU A 113 -22.18 10.92 -6.67
N LYS A 114 -21.65 9.75 -7.00
CA LYS A 114 -21.76 9.13 -8.33
C LYS A 114 -22.98 8.19 -8.45
N GLY A 115 -23.75 8.01 -7.37
CA GLY A 115 -24.86 7.06 -7.34
C GLY A 115 -24.42 5.60 -7.32
N ILE A 116 -23.20 5.31 -6.83
CA ILE A 116 -22.60 3.98 -6.77
C ILE A 116 -22.60 3.49 -5.32
N ALA A 117 -23.13 2.28 -5.10
CA ALA A 117 -23.15 1.65 -3.77
C ALA A 117 -22.00 0.65 -3.55
N LEU A 118 -21.45 0.05 -4.62
CA LEU A 118 -20.44 -1.00 -4.52
C LEU A 118 -19.03 -0.43 -4.36
N LEU A 119 -18.41 -0.79 -3.23
CA LEU A 119 -17.01 -0.47 -2.92
C LEU A 119 -16.19 -1.74 -2.87
N CYS A 120 -15.05 -1.75 -3.54
CA CYS A 120 -14.15 -2.89 -3.59
C CYS A 120 -12.73 -2.53 -3.19
N ASP A 121 -12.04 -3.47 -2.53
CA ASP A 121 -10.62 -3.34 -2.21
C ASP A 121 -9.80 -4.57 -2.69
N GLY A 122 -8.48 -4.38 -2.80
CA GLY A 122 -7.55 -5.39 -3.28
C GLY A 122 -7.05 -6.35 -2.19
N THR A 123 -7.74 -6.55 -1.08
CA THR A 123 -7.38 -7.54 -0.06
C THR A 123 -7.42 -8.95 -0.64
N ASN A 124 -6.36 -9.73 -0.46
CA ASN A 124 -6.24 -11.12 -0.94
C ASN A 124 -6.29 -12.13 0.22
N ALA A 125 -6.30 -13.44 -0.09
CA ALA A 125 -6.47 -14.49 0.93
C ALA A 125 -5.31 -14.58 1.95
N ASP A 126 -4.08 -14.21 1.55
CA ASP A 126 -2.93 -14.26 2.47
C ASP A 126 -2.99 -13.16 3.52
N ASP A 127 -3.70 -12.05 3.24
CA ASP A 127 -3.89 -10.95 4.18
C ASP A 127 -4.67 -11.35 5.45
N LEU A 128 -5.45 -12.46 5.40
CA LEU A 128 -6.14 -13.02 6.55
C LEU A 128 -5.21 -13.70 7.55
N LYS A 129 -4.00 -14.08 7.13
CA LYS A 129 -3.01 -14.80 7.95
C LYS A 129 -2.13 -13.86 8.77
N GLU A 130 -2.22 -12.56 8.51
CA GLU A 130 -1.43 -11.53 9.17
C GLU A 130 -2.30 -10.71 10.14
N TYR A 131 -1.66 -10.10 11.15
CA TYR A 131 -2.33 -9.10 11.99
C TYR A 131 -2.65 -7.85 11.16
N ARG A 132 -3.91 -7.73 10.72
CA ARG A 132 -4.36 -6.62 9.88
C ARG A 132 -5.61 -5.94 10.46
N PRO A 133 -5.44 -5.06 11.43
CA PRO A 133 -6.58 -4.34 12.05
C PRO A 133 -7.43 -3.56 11.05
N GLY A 134 -6.87 -3.17 9.90
CA GLY A 134 -7.62 -2.53 8.83
C GLY A 134 -8.74 -3.36 8.19
N LEU A 135 -8.67 -4.72 8.27
CA LEU A 135 -9.74 -5.59 7.76
C LEU A 135 -11.06 -5.43 8.53
N ARG A 136 -10.98 -5.00 9.81
CA ARG A 136 -12.16 -4.70 10.60
C ARG A 136 -12.92 -3.50 10.02
N ALA A 137 -12.21 -2.45 9.65
CA ALA A 137 -12.82 -1.26 9.04
C ALA A 137 -13.55 -1.59 7.73
N LEU A 138 -12.96 -2.43 6.87
CA LEU A 138 -13.61 -2.85 5.61
C LEU A 138 -14.93 -3.58 5.86
N ARG A 139 -14.94 -4.51 6.83
CA ARG A 139 -16.17 -5.25 7.19
C ARG A 139 -17.25 -4.33 7.78
N GLU A 140 -16.87 -3.38 8.65
CA GLU A 140 -17.78 -2.41 9.26
C GLU A 140 -18.41 -1.49 8.20
N LEU A 141 -17.70 -1.21 7.11
CA LEU A 141 -18.15 -0.31 6.03
C LEU A 141 -18.76 -1.06 4.82
N GLY A 142 -18.93 -2.37 4.90
CA GLY A 142 -19.54 -3.17 3.83
C GLY A 142 -18.72 -3.20 2.53
N VAL A 143 -17.40 -3.11 2.62
CA VAL A 143 -16.50 -3.15 1.45
C VAL A 143 -16.28 -4.59 1.01
N HIS A 144 -16.45 -4.85 -0.27
CA HIS A 144 -16.16 -6.14 -0.88
C HIS A 144 -14.66 -6.33 -1.12
N SER A 145 -14.17 -7.54 -0.88
CA SER A 145 -12.78 -7.93 -1.15
C SER A 145 -12.75 -9.11 -2.14
N PRO A 146 -12.98 -8.87 -3.44
CA PRO A 146 -13.24 -9.94 -4.41
C PRO A 146 -12.08 -10.93 -4.56
N LEU A 147 -10.83 -10.50 -4.39
CA LEU A 147 -9.67 -11.41 -4.43
C LEU A 147 -9.71 -12.39 -3.24
N MET A 148 -10.03 -11.90 -2.05
CA MET A 148 -10.18 -12.69 -0.84
C MET A 148 -11.39 -13.63 -0.94
N GLU A 149 -12.53 -13.14 -1.43
CA GLU A 149 -13.76 -13.90 -1.65
C GLU A 149 -13.56 -15.04 -2.67
N CYS A 150 -12.69 -14.81 -3.67
CA CYS A 150 -12.21 -15.85 -4.58
C CYS A 150 -11.10 -16.73 -3.98
N SER A 151 -10.69 -16.52 -2.71
CA SER A 151 -9.59 -17.24 -2.06
C SER A 151 -8.27 -17.19 -2.82
N LEU A 152 -8.00 -16.08 -3.53
CA LEU A 152 -6.77 -15.90 -4.29
C LEU A 152 -5.61 -15.52 -3.36
N SER A 153 -4.58 -16.34 -3.37
CA SER A 153 -3.29 -16.06 -2.69
C SER A 153 -2.49 -15.00 -3.45
N LYS A 154 -1.51 -14.39 -2.78
CA LYS A 154 -0.61 -13.40 -3.41
C LYS A 154 0.11 -13.94 -4.64
N ASN A 155 0.50 -15.21 -4.61
CA ASN A 155 1.17 -15.85 -5.74
C ASN A 155 0.22 -16.02 -6.95
N GLU A 156 -1.03 -16.42 -6.70
CA GLU A 156 -2.06 -16.54 -7.74
C GLU A 156 -2.42 -15.17 -8.32
N VAL A 157 -2.53 -14.13 -7.49
CA VAL A 157 -2.74 -12.75 -7.93
C VAL A 157 -1.62 -12.31 -8.88
N ARG A 158 -0.35 -12.56 -8.55
CA ARG A 158 0.78 -12.24 -9.43
C ARG A 158 0.77 -13.03 -10.72
N ALA A 159 0.43 -14.31 -10.67
CA ALA A 159 0.32 -15.16 -11.85
C ALA A 159 -0.77 -14.65 -12.81
N LEU A 160 -1.97 -14.39 -12.28
CA LEU A 160 -3.09 -13.85 -13.04
C LEU A 160 -2.80 -12.44 -13.60
N ALA A 161 -2.14 -11.59 -12.84
CA ALA A 161 -1.72 -10.26 -13.29
C ALA A 161 -0.72 -10.37 -14.45
N LYS A 162 0.21 -11.31 -14.38
CA LYS A 162 1.16 -11.58 -15.48
C LYS A 162 0.45 -12.12 -16.72
N GLU A 163 -0.48 -13.05 -16.57
CA GLU A 163 -1.30 -13.58 -17.69
C GLU A 163 -2.15 -12.48 -18.35
N ALA A 164 -2.64 -11.54 -17.54
CA ALA A 164 -3.38 -10.36 -18.01
C ALA A 164 -2.48 -9.28 -18.63
N GLY A 165 -1.16 -9.47 -18.70
CA GLY A 165 -0.22 -8.50 -19.27
C GLY A 165 0.03 -7.25 -18.41
N LEU A 166 -0.32 -7.28 -17.12
CA LEU A 166 -0.15 -6.13 -16.22
C LEU A 166 1.33 -5.93 -15.88
N ALA A 167 1.91 -4.79 -16.25
CA ALA A 167 3.31 -4.45 -15.99
C ALA A 167 3.65 -4.51 -14.50
N VAL A 168 2.68 -4.22 -13.61
CA VAL A 168 2.85 -4.24 -12.14
C VAL A 168 2.92 -5.64 -11.54
N SER A 169 2.79 -6.71 -12.33
CA SER A 169 2.82 -8.11 -11.85
C SER A 169 4.08 -8.45 -11.05
N GLN A 170 5.22 -7.81 -11.35
CA GLN A 170 6.51 -7.98 -10.68
C GLN A 170 6.85 -6.84 -9.72
N LYS A 171 6.00 -5.79 -9.61
CA LYS A 171 6.25 -4.64 -8.71
C LYS A 171 6.34 -5.15 -7.26
N PRO A 172 7.42 -4.85 -6.52
CA PRO A 172 7.51 -5.18 -5.10
C PRO A 172 6.39 -4.52 -4.30
N SER A 173 6.01 -5.13 -3.18
CA SER A 173 5.07 -4.50 -2.24
C SER A 173 5.69 -3.22 -1.67
N SER A 174 4.94 -2.12 -1.72
CA SER A 174 5.31 -0.83 -1.12
C SER A 174 4.41 -0.56 0.09
N PRO A 175 4.77 -1.04 1.29
CA PRO A 175 3.98 -0.75 2.49
C PRO A 175 4.09 0.74 2.84
N CYS A 176 3.04 1.23 3.50
CA CYS A 176 2.90 2.59 4.01
C CYS A 176 4.18 3.10 4.70
N LEU A 177 4.60 4.34 4.41
CA LEU A 177 5.82 4.96 4.96
C LEU A 177 5.82 5.04 6.49
N ALA A 178 4.66 5.12 7.14
CA ALA A 178 4.56 5.08 8.60
C ALA A 178 5.16 3.82 9.23
N THR A 179 5.26 2.70 8.49
CA THR A 179 5.92 1.48 8.98
C THR A 179 7.43 1.66 9.19
N ARG A 180 8.02 2.77 8.75
CA ARG A 180 9.45 3.10 8.95
C ARG A 180 9.69 3.77 10.30
N PHE A 181 8.64 4.01 11.06
CA PHE A 181 8.68 4.67 12.38
C PHE A 181 8.21 3.71 13.47
N GLU A 182 8.76 3.85 14.67
CA GLU A 182 8.31 3.11 15.84
C GLU A 182 6.87 3.49 16.20
N TYR A 183 6.13 2.54 16.78
CA TYR A 183 4.85 2.87 17.38
C TYR A 183 5.03 3.89 18.51
N GLY A 184 4.20 4.92 18.54
CA GLY A 184 4.31 6.06 19.46
C GLY A 184 5.25 7.16 19.00
N ALA A 185 6.00 6.98 17.90
CA ALA A 185 6.81 8.05 17.33
C ALA A 185 5.93 9.06 16.57
N THR A 186 6.27 10.34 16.66
CA THR A 186 5.59 11.39 15.91
C THR A 186 5.87 11.25 14.41
N LEU A 187 4.83 11.08 13.62
CA LEU A 187 4.87 11.12 12.17
C LEU A 187 4.75 12.56 11.69
N THR A 188 5.73 13.04 10.93
CA THR A 188 5.67 14.34 10.27
C THR A 188 5.85 14.19 8.77
N LYS A 189 5.31 15.12 7.99
CA LYS A 189 5.47 15.12 6.53
C LYS A 189 6.96 15.14 6.13
N GLU A 190 7.76 15.95 6.83
CA GLU A 190 9.21 16.05 6.62
C GLU A 190 9.93 14.73 6.94
N GLY A 191 9.55 14.08 8.04
CA GLY A 191 10.12 12.78 8.42
C GLY A 191 9.79 11.68 7.42
N LEU A 192 8.56 11.62 6.92
CA LEU A 192 8.12 10.69 5.89
C LEU A 192 8.89 10.91 4.57
N GLN A 193 8.99 12.17 4.11
CA GLN A 193 9.75 12.54 2.91
C GLN A 193 11.25 12.24 3.06
N MET A 194 11.82 12.43 4.25
CA MET A 194 13.22 12.10 4.51
C MET A 194 13.48 10.60 4.31
N VAL A 195 12.62 9.76 4.88
CA VAL A 195 12.71 8.30 4.73
C VAL A 195 12.50 7.86 3.28
N GLU A 196 11.51 8.44 2.60
CA GLU A 196 11.24 8.18 1.18
C GLU A 196 12.47 8.46 0.32
N ARG A 197 13.03 9.68 0.41
CA ARG A 197 14.23 10.08 -0.33
C ARG A 197 15.42 9.14 -0.04
N ALA A 198 15.58 8.74 1.22
CA ALA A 198 16.64 7.82 1.60
C ALA A 198 16.44 6.43 0.95
N GLU A 199 15.23 5.87 0.96
CA GLU A 199 14.94 4.59 0.28
C GLU A 199 15.08 4.70 -1.24
N GLU A 200 14.66 5.82 -1.87
CA GLU A 200 14.84 6.06 -3.31
C GLU A 200 16.31 6.13 -3.69
N TYR A 201 17.11 6.88 -2.94
CA TYR A 201 18.57 6.91 -3.13
C TYR A 201 19.17 5.50 -3.05
N MET A 202 18.83 4.74 -1.99
CA MET A 202 19.33 3.38 -1.83
C MET A 202 18.94 2.47 -3.01
N LYS A 203 17.71 2.59 -3.51
CA LYS A 203 17.24 1.86 -4.70
C LYS A 203 18.05 2.26 -5.95
N SER A 204 18.29 3.57 -6.15
CA SER A 204 19.02 4.09 -7.31
C SER A 204 20.48 3.60 -7.38
N ILE A 205 21.09 3.34 -6.23
CA ILE A 205 22.45 2.79 -6.13
C ILE A 205 22.51 1.26 -6.07
N GLY A 206 21.38 0.59 -6.36
CA GLY A 206 21.31 -0.86 -6.57
C GLY A 206 20.92 -1.70 -5.36
N TYR A 207 20.16 -1.14 -4.41
CA TYR A 207 19.50 -1.86 -3.32
C TYR A 207 17.98 -1.81 -3.48
N PRO A 208 17.39 -2.57 -4.42
CA PRO A 208 15.95 -2.49 -4.73
C PRO A 208 15.07 -2.94 -3.56
N VAL A 209 15.59 -3.81 -2.69
CA VAL A 209 14.94 -4.22 -1.44
C VAL A 209 15.67 -3.56 -0.28
N VAL A 210 15.10 -2.49 0.25
CA VAL A 210 15.65 -1.71 1.36
C VAL A 210 14.53 -1.16 2.23
N ARG A 211 14.81 -0.99 3.52
CA ARG A 211 14.03 -0.15 4.44
C ARG A 211 14.98 0.74 5.22
N VAL A 212 14.62 2.00 5.30
CA VAL A 212 15.28 2.99 6.15
C VAL A 212 14.33 3.32 7.29
N ARG A 213 14.58 2.73 8.47
CA ARG A 213 13.79 2.97 9.67
C ARG A 213 14.31 4.21 10.37
N LYS A 214 13.40 5.10 10.76
CA LYS A 214 13.74 6.35 11.45
C LYS A 214 13.45 6.22 12.94
N HIS A 215 14.52 6.30 13.77
CA HIS A 215 14.48 6.32 15.23
C HIS A 215 15.02 7.67 15.71
N GLY A 216 14.13 8.66 15.87
CA GLY A 216 14.56 10.03 16.12
C GLY A 216 15.45 10.57 15.00
N GLU A 217 16.72 10.85 15.27
CA GLU A 217 17.72 11.31 14.30
C GLU A 217 18.54 10.18 13.66
N LEU A 218 18.23 8.91 13.99
CA LEU A 218 18.97 7.75 13.56
C LEU A 218 18.25 7.06 12.38
N ALA A 219 19.01 6.78 11.31
CA ALA A 219 18.62 5.85 10.24
C ALA A 219 19.11 4.44 10.55
N ARG A 220 18.20 3.46 10.66
CA ARG A 220 18.54 2.03 10.68
C ARG A 220 18.22 1.42 9.32
N ILE A 221 19.27 0.99 8.61
CA ILE A 221 19.15 0.47 7.26
C ILE A 221 18.98 -1.05 7.31
N GLU A 222 17.93 -1.55 6.67
CA GLU A 222 17.67 -2.97 6.48
C GLU A 222 17.76 -3.30 4.99
N ILE A 223 18.68 -4.20 4.62
CA ILE A 223 18.84 -4.77 3.27
C ILE A 223 19.01 -6.29 3.38
N PRO A 224 18.78 -7.07 2.29
CA PRO A 224 19.05 -8.50 2.31
C PRO A 224 20.51 -8.81 2.72
N ILE A 225 20.70 -9.84 3.55
CA ILE A 225 22.01 -10.22 4.11
C ILE A 225 23.07 -10.39 3.03
N GLY A 226 22.71 -10.95 1.87
CA GLY A 226 23.63 -11.13 0.73
C GLY A 226 24.21 -9.82 0.16
N ASN A 227 23.63 -8.67 0.49
CA ASN A 227 24.10 -7.36 0.02
C ASN A 227 25.02 -6.64 1.02
N MET A 228 25.26 -7.20 2.21
CA MET A 228 26.01 -6.54 3.29
C MET A 228 27.43 -6.13 2.89
N ILE A 229 28.20 -7.03 2.27
CA ILE A 229 29.57 -6.73 1.87
C ILE A 229 29.61 -5.56 0.89
N ARG A 230 28.75 -5.59 -0.12
CA ARG A 230 28.62 -4.50 -1.10
C ARG A 230 28.22 -3.18 -0.43
N PHE A 231 27.36 -3.23 0.58
CA PHE A 231 26.96 -2.06 1.36
C PHE A 231 28.13 -1.45 2.09
N PHE A 232 28.95 -2.25 2.79
CA PHE A 232 30.11 -1.76 3.53
C PHE A 232 31.20 -1.16 2.62
N VAL A 233 31.37 -1.65 1.41
CA VAL A 233 32.27 -1.03 0.41
C VAL A 233 31.84 0.40 0.08
N ARG A 234 30.54 0.69 0.06
CA ARG A 234 29.98 2.01 -0.25
C ARG A 234 29.62 2.83 0.97
N ARG A 235 29.99 2.40 2.18
CA ARG A 235 29.54 3.01 3.45
C ARG A 235 29.75 4.52 3.52
N GLU A 236 30.87 5.04 3.03
CA GLU A 236 31.21 6.47 3.13
C GLU A 236 30.32 7.32 2.24
N GLU A 237 30.01 6.84 1.05
CA GLU A 237 29.06 7.50 0.13
C GLU A 237 27.66 7.52 0.73
N ILE A 238 27.20 6.37 1.23
CA ILE A 238 25.89 6.22 1.84
C ILE A 238 25.75 7.10 3.09
N LEU A 239 26.78 7.05 3.97
CA LEU A 239 26.80 7.88 5.19
C LEU A 239 26.68 9.36 4.85
N ARG A 240 27.49 9.87 3.93
CA ARG A 240 27.44 11.28 3.50
C ARG A 240 26.07 11.66 2.99
N THR A 241 25.55 10.90 2.04
CA THR A 241 24.26 11.22 1.41
C THR A 241 23.10 11.21 2.41
N LEU A 242 23.04 10.24 3.31
CA LEU A 242 21.97 10.17 4.32
C LEU A 242 22.13 11.27 5.39
N THR A 243 23.37 11.65 5.72
CA THR A 243 23.62 12.79 6.62
C THR A 243 23.18 14.09 5.96
N ASP A 244 23.46 14.30 4.68
CA ASP A 244 23.00 15.48 3.93
C ASP A 244 21.45 15.54 3.82
N MET A 245 20.77 14.39 3.92
CA MET A 245 19.31 14.32 3.98
C MET A 245 18.74 14.66 5.37
N GLY A 246 19.58 14.77 6.42
CA GLY A 246 19.20 15.17 7.77
C GLY A 246 19.29 14.07 8.84
N PHE A 247 19.78 12.89 8.53
CA PHE A 247 20.07 11.88 9.56
C PHE A 247 21.39 12.20 10.27
N ARG A 248 21.36 12.23 11.59
CA ARG A 248 22.58 12.44 12.40
C ARG A 248 23.41 11.17 12.54
N TYR A 249 22.73 10.04 12.64
CA TYR A 249 23.36 8.73 12.78
C TYR A 249 22.82 7.79 11.71
N VAL A 250 23.73 7.02 11.12
CA VAL A 250 23.38 5.97 10.12
C VAL A 250 23.91 4.64 10.64
N THR A 251 23.01 3.68 10.81
CA THR A 251 23.31 2.34 11.33
C THR A 251 22.80 1.28 10.39
N PHE A 252 23.28 0.07 10.58
CA PHE A 252 22.89 -1.09 9.81
C PHE A 252 22.26 -2.15 10.71
N ASP A 253 21.11 -2.71 10.31
CA ASP A 253 20.50 -3.82 11.05
C ASP A 253 21.20 -5.13 10.70
N LEU A 254 21.89 -5.75 11.68
CA LEU A 254 22.64 -6.99 11.50
C LEU A 254 21.75 -8.19 11.12
N ARG A 255 20.44 -8.13 11.40
CA ARG A 255 19.50 -9.17 10.96
C ARG A 255 19.08 -8.99 9.49
N GLY A 256 19.41 -7.85 8.90
CA GLY A 256 19.01 -7.50 7.54
C GLY A 256 17.53 -7.25 7.38
N PHE A 257 17.06 -7.21 6.13
CA PHE A 257 15.66 -6.96 5.79
C PHE A 257 14.76 -8.12 6.25
N ARG A 258 13.69 -7.78 6.97
CA ARG A 258 12.61 -8.68 7.39
C ARG A 258 11.25 -7.99 7.18
N SER A 259 10.28 -8.75 6.67
CA SER A 259 8.89 -8.28 6.66
C SER A 259 8.39 -8.20 8.11
N GLY A 260 7.63 -7.13 8.45
CA GLY A 260 7.05 -6.98 9.78
C GLY A 260 8.03 -6.64 10.92
N SER A 261 9.29 -6.26 10.62
CA SER A 261 10.30 -6.00 11.67
C SER A 261 9.91 -4.91 12.70
N MET A 262 8.96 -4.03 12.36
CA MET A 262 8.43 -3.02 13.30
C MET A 262 7.36 -3.58 14.23
N ASP A 263 6.72 -4.69 13.87
CA ASP A 263 5.65 -5.32 14.65
C ASP A 263 6.21 -6.27 15.72
N GLU A 264 7.49 -6.67 15.62
CA GLU A 264 8.21 -7.50 16.61
C GLU A 264 8.14 -6.92 18.05
N THR A 265 7.87 -5.63 18.19
CA THR A 265 7.72 -4.95 19.48
C THR A 265 6.31 -5.06 20.07
N LEU A 266 5.30 -5.39 19.25
CA LEU A 266 3.91 -5.55 19.70
C LEU A 266 3.69 -6.95 20.30
N GLU A 267 4.25 -7.99 19.69
CA GLU A 267 4.10 -9.38 20.13
C GLU A 267 4.63 -9.63 21.55
N LYS A 268 5.66 -8.87 21.99
CA LYS A 268 6.22 -8.98 23.34
C LYS A 268 5.38 -8.35 24.45
N LYS A 269 4.33 -7.60 24.15
CA LYS A 269 3.46 -6.97 25.16
C LYS A 269 2.27 -7.84 25.55
N GLU A 270 1.96 -8.88 24.77
CA GLU A 270 0.86 -9.82 25.08
C GLU A 270 1.32 -11.04 25.89
N GLU A 271 2.64 -11.28 26.02
CA GLU A 271 3.23 -12.37 26.80
C GLU A 271 3.71 -11.94 28.23
N GLY A 272 3.46 -10.74 28.65
CA GLY A 272 3.75 -10.19 29.99
C GLY A 272 2.45 -9.77 30.69
#